data_bc347f63f504b87a2491ccdfbe96019a
#
_entry.id   bc347f63f504b87a2491ccdfbe96019a
#
_cell.length_a   1.000
_cell.length_b   1.000
_cell.length_c   1.000
_cell.angle_alpha   90.00
_cell.angle_beta   90.00
_cell.angle_gamma   90.00
#
_symmetry.space_group_name_H-M   'P 1'
#
loop_
_entity.id
_entity.type
_entity.pdbx_description
1 polymer ?
#
loop_
_entity_poly.entity_id
_entity_poly.type
_entity_poly.pdbx_seq_one_letter_code
_entity_poly.pdbx_strand_id
1 'polypeptide(L)'
;MAKGFTVKAKAPKTKKVEDDFNLEEAKALAKGKAIVFCLPGRGVSYIFLKNFVQLCFDLVQNGSSIQISQDYSSMVNFARCKCLGANVLRGPDQVPWDGKLKYDWQLWIDSDIVFDTEKFYRLVWMQKDIAGGWYCT
;
A
#
# COMPACT_ATOMS: atom_id res chain seq x y z
N MET A 1 51.83 -19.82 -12.27
CA MET A 1 51.29 -19.22 -11.02
C MET A 1 50.39 -18.05 -11.37
N ALA A 2 49.10 -18.20 -11.26
CA ALA A 2 48.12 -17.13 -11.53
C ALA A 2 47.91 -16.30 -10.27
N LYS A 3 48.21 -15.00 -10.33
CA LYS A 3 47.94 -14.05 -9.25
C LYS A 3 46.44 -13.73 -9.22
N GLY A 4 45.77 -14.18 -8.18
CA GLY A 4 44.36 -13.84 -7.96
C GLY A 4 44.18 -12.36 -7.68
N PHE A 5 43.32 -11.69 -8.44
CA PHE A 5 42.88 -10.32 -8.21
C PHE A 5 41.76 -10.34 -7.20
N THR A 6 42.00 -9.86 -5.98
CA THR A 6 40.98 -9.68 -4.98
C THR A 6 40.45 -8.24 -5.05
N VAL A 7 39.31 -8.03 -5.68
CA VAL A 7 38.64 -6.74 -5.65
C VAL A 7 37.87 -6.60 -4.33
N LYS A 8 38.40 -5.82 -3.41
CA LYS A 8 37.64 -5.39 -2.22
C LYS A 8 36.62 -4.33 -2.64
N ALA A 9 35.38 -4.72 -2.84
CA ALA A 9 34.30 -3.78 -2.98
C ALA A 9 34.10 -3.02 -1.67
N LYS A 10 34.38 -1.72 -1.64
CA LYS A 10 33.99 -0.83 -0.55
C LYS A 10 32.46 -0.76 -0.55
N ALA A 11 31.84 -1.27 0.52
CA ALA A 11 30.42 -1.05 0.75
C ALA A 11 30.10 0.47 0.70
N PRO A 12 29.06 0.90 -0.02
CA PRO A 12 28.67 2.30 -0.04
C PRO A 12 28.33 2.74 1.37
N LYS A 13 28.95 3.81 1.84
CA LYS A 13 28.56 4.46 3.09
C LYS A 13 27.13 4.96 2.90
N THR A 14 26.16 4.26 3.48
CA THR A 14 24.79 4.75 3.61
C THR A 14 24.85 6.03 4.44
N LYS A 15 24.68 7.19 3.79
CA LYS A 15 24.31 8.42 4.51
C LYS A 15 23.03 8.07 5.27
N LYS A 16 23.03 8.26 6.61
CA LYS A 16 21.80 8.32 7.38
C LYS A 16 20.99 9.44 6.72
N VAL A 17 19.95 9.09 6.00
CA VAL A 17 18.91 10.03 5.61
C VAL A 17 18.25 10.40 6.94
N GLU A 18 18.38 11.63 7.37
CA GLU A 18 17.57 12.14 8.46
C GLU A 18 16.13 11.95 8.06
N ASP A 19 15.35 11.34 8.94
CA ASP A 19 13.95 11.01 8.67
C ASP A 19 13.14 12.28 8.93
N ASP A 20 12.99 13.12 7.90
CA ASP A 20 12.23 14.37 7.95
C ASP A 20 10.71 14.15 8.00
N PHE A 21 10.27 12.91 8.27
CA PHE A 21 8.86 12.56 8.31
C PHE A 21 8.10 13.37 9.37
N ASN A 22 7.05 14.05 8.92
CA ASN A 22 6.14 14.81 9.77
C ASN A 22 4.73 14.22 9.67
N LEU A 23 4.28 13.60 10.76
CA LEU A 23 2.97 12.93 10.83
C LEU A 23 1.81 13.91 10.65
N GLU A 24 1.87 15.10 11.24
CA GLU A 24 0.78 16.08 11.16
C GLU A 24 0.61 16.63 9.74
N GLU A 25 1.73 16.87 9.05
CA GLU A 25 1.69 17.26 7.65
C GLU A 25 1.16 16.12 6.75
N ALA A 26 1.57 14.86 7.00
CA ALA A 26 1.05 13.72 6.29
C ALA A 26 -0.46 13.53 6.51
N LYS A 27 -0.95 13.76 7.73
CA LYS A 27 -2.39 13.78 8.04
C LYS A 27 -3.12 14.90 7.31
N ALA A 28 -2.52 16.08 7.23
CA ALA A 28 -3.08 17.20 6.48
C ALA A 28 -3.22 16.89 4.98
N LEU A 29 -2.25 16.18 4.38
CA LEU A 29 -2.31 15.72 2.99
C LEU A 29 -3.44 14.70 2.76
N ALA A 30 -3.73 13.84 3.74
CA ALA A 30 -4.79 12.85 3.66
C ALA A 30 -6.18 13.42 3.90
N LYS A 31 -6.28 14.58 4.53
CA LYS A 31 -7.56 15.18 4.91
C LYS A 31 -8.48 15.40 3.71
N GLY A 32 -9.70 14.91 3.82
CA GLY A 32 -10.73 15.04 2.78
C GLY A 32 -10.53 14.14 1.55
N LYS A 33 -9.52 13.26 1.56
CA LYS A 33 -9.27 12.33 0.45
C LYS A 33 -10.23 11.16 0.47
N ALA A 34 -10.63 10.72 -0.71
CA ALA A 34 -11.37 9.48 -0.92
C ALA A 34 -10.36 8.33 -1.18
N ILE A 35 -10.35 7.35 -0.31
CA ILE A 35 -9.36 6.26 -0.33
C ILE A 35 -10.08 4.94 -0.53
N VAL A 36 -9.63 4.14 -1.49
CA VAL A 36 -10.09 2.76 -1.65
C VAL A 36 -9.00 1.79 -1.24
N PHE A 37 -9.33 0.91 -0.31
CA PHE A 37 -8.47 -0.20 0.11
C PHE A 37 -8.80 -1.44 -0.70
N CYS A 38 -7.83 -1.99 -1.39
CA CYS A 38 -7.92 -3.24 -2.11
C CYS A 38 -7.23 -4.34 -1.29
N LEU A 39 -8.01 -5.29 -0.80
CA LEU A 39 -7.57 -6.34 0.09
C LEU A 39 -7.74 -7.71 -0.59
N PRO A 40 -6.79 -8.15 -1.44
CA PRO A 40 -6.86 -9.46 -2.05
C PRO A 40 -6.56 -10.55 -1.00
N GLY A 41 -7.46 -11.51 -0.83
CA GLY A 41 -7.24 -12.60 0.10
C GLY A 41 -8.52 -13.17 0.70
N ARG A 42 -8.41 -14.34 1.35
CA ARG A 42 -9.52 -15.03 2.03
C ARG A 42 -9.87 -14.46 3.38
N GLY A 43 -8.86 -14.01 4.09
CA GLY A 43 -8.99 -13.59 5.47
C GLY A 43 -7.71 -12.92 5.94
N VAL A 44 -7.75 -12.37 7.12
CA VAL A 44 -6.65 -11.63 7.72
C VAL A 44 -6.41 -12.11 9.14
N SER A 45 -5.21 -11.88 9.66
CA SER A 45 -4.91 -12.11 11.07
C SER A 45 -5.61 -11.09 11.97
N TYR A 46 -5.79 -11.40 13.24
CA TYR A 46 -6.31 -10.44 14.21
C TYR A 46 -5.41 -9.22 14.39
N ILE A 47 -4.10 -9.36 14.20
CA ILE A 47 -3.15 -8.24 14.23
C ILE A 47 -3.42 -7.30 13.05
N PHE A 48 -3.57 -7.86 11.86
CA PHE A 48 -3.95 -7.09 10.67
C PHE A 48 -5.27 -6.36 10.90
N LEU A 49 -6.29 -7.08 11.34
CA LEU A 49 -7.62 -6.50 11.56
C LEU A 49 -7.59 -5.34 12.54
N LYS A 50 -6.90 -5.50 13.68
CA LYS A 50 -6.73 -4.43 14.68
C LYS A 50 -6.10 -3.19 14.08
N ASN A 51 -4.99 -3.35 13.37
CA ASN A 51 -4.24 -2.24 12.79
C ASN A 51 -5.02 -1.57 11.65
N PHE A 52 -5.71 -2.35 10.84
CA PHE A 52 -6.53 -1.85 9.75
C PHE A 52 -7.72 -1.04 10.26
N VAL A 53 -8.42 -1.54 11.29
CA VAL A 53 -9.53 -0.82 11.92
C VAL A 53 -9.02 0.48 12.56
N GLN A 54 -7.87 0.46 13.23
CA GLN A 54 -7.25 1.66 13.80
C GLN A 54 -6.95 2.71 12.72
N LEU A 55 -6.39 2.29 11.59
CA LEU A 55 -6.15 3.18 10.45
C LEU A 55 -7.45 3.74 9.90
N CYS A 56 -8.49 2.92 9.73
CA CYS A 56 -9.79 3.37 9.25
C CYS A 56 -10.40 4.44 10.16
N PHE A 57 -10.37 4.23 11.48
CA PHE A 57 -10.86 5.22 12.43
C PHE A 57 -10.08 6.53 12.37
N ASP A 58 -8.75 6.46 12.32
CA ASP A 58 -7.91 7.65 12.24
C ASP A 58 -8.19 8.46 10.96
N LEU A 59 -8.33 7.78 9.81
CA LEU A 59 -8.64 8.42 8.53
C LEU A 59 -10.03 9.08 8.53
N VAL A 60 -11.04 8.40 9.05
CA VAL A 60 -12.40 8.97 9.13
C VAL A 60 -12.44 10.16 10.08
N GLN A 61 -11.77 10.09 11.23
CA GLN A 61 -11.64 11.21 12.16
C GLN A 61 -10.90 12.39 11.54
N ASN A 62 -9.94 12.10 10.64
CA ASN A 62 -9.22 13.12 9.88
C ASN A 62 -10.04 13.71 8.70
N GLY A 63 -11.28 13.25 8.50
CA GLY A 63 -12.19 13.72 7.46
C GLY A 63 -12.02 13.07 6.09
N SER A 64 -11.28 11.95 6.00
CA SER A 64 -11.19 11.15 4.78
C SER A 64 -12.41 10.25 4.62
N SER A 65 -12.78 9.93 3.40
CA SER A 65 -13.74 8.87 3.09
C SER A 65 -13.01 7.60 2.70
N ILE A 66 -13.50 6.45 3.16
CA ILE A 66 -12.89 5.16 2.89
C ILE A 66 -13.87 4.19 2.26
N GLN A 67 -13.37 3.40 1.35
CA GLN A 67 -14.08 2.26 0.77
C GLN A 67 -13.15 1.04 0.81
N ILE A 68 -13.75 -0.13 0.96
CA ILE A 68 -13.01 -1.40 1.04
C ILE A 68 -13.51 -2.28 -0.09
N SER A 69 -12.57 -2.72 -0.93
CA SER A 69 -12.80 -3.72 -1.94
C SER A 69 -11.99 -4.97 -1.61
N GLN A 70 -12.67 -6.07 -1.40
CA GLN A 70 -12.07 -7.35 -1.05
C GLN A 70 -12.58 -8.42 -2.02
N ASP A 71 -11.67 -9.22 -2.51
CA ASP A 71 -12.02 -10.42 -3.28
C ASP A 71 -10.92 -11.48 -3.13
N TYR A 72 -11.24 -12.69 -3.51
CA TYR A 72 -10.36 -13.82 -3.43
C TYR A 72 -10.31 -14.63 -4.73
N SER A 73 -9.13 -15.12 -5.03
CA SER A 73 -8.88 -16.17 -6.01
C SER A 73 -7.64 -16.96 -5.61
N SER A 74 -7.54 -18.20 -6.04
CA SER A 74 -6.31 -19.00 -5.89
C SER A 74 -5.11 -18.43 -6.64
N MET A 75 -5.35 -17.56 -7.62
CA MET A 75 -4.32 -16.85 -8.37
C MET A 75 -4.35 -15.36 -8.00
N VAL A 76 -3.21 -14.81 -7.60
CA VAL A 76 -3.08 -13.42 -7.13
C VAL A 76 -3.53 -12.39 -8.15
N ASN A 77 -3.17 -12.57 -9.43
CA ASN A 77 -3.59 -11.69 -10.50
C ASN A 77 -5.10 -11.66 -10.69
N PHE A 78 -5.79 -12.79 -10.56
CA PHE A 78 -7.25 -12.84 -10.60
C PHE A 78 -7.88 -12.18 -9.38
N ALA A 79 -7.33 -12.42 -8.17
CA ALA A 79 -7.80 -11.77 -6.95
C ALA A 79 -7.69 -10.24 -7.05
N ARG A 80 -6.56 -9.74 -7.53
CA ARG A 80 -6.36 -8.29 -7.73
C ARG A 80 -7.29 -7.72 -8.79
N CYS A 81 -7.48 -8.43 -9.91
CA CYS A 81 -8.42 -8.01 -10.94
C CYS A 81 -9.85 -7.89 -10.40
N LYS A 82 -10.31 -8.87 -9.61
CA LYS A 82 -11.62 -8.86 -8.98
C LYS A 82 -11.79 -7.74 -7.95
N CYS A 83 -10.75 -7.43 -7.15
CA CYS A 83 -10.76 -6.27 -6.26
C CYS A 83 -11.03 -4.95 -7.00
N LEU A 84 -10.66 -4.86 -8.27
CA LEU A 84 -10.96 -3.70 -9.12
C LEU A 84 -12.36 -3.77 -9.77
N GLY A 85 -13.15 -4.79 -9.48
CA GLY A 85 -14.41 -5.04 -10.18
C GLY A 85 -14.23 -5.39 -11.65
N ALA A 86 -13.03 -5.82 -12.03
CA ALA A 86 -12.68 -6.21 -13.38
C ALA A 86 -12.69 -7.74 -13.56
N ASN A 87 -12.61 -8.17 -14.81
CA ASN A 87 -12.54 -9.58 -15.17
C ASN A 87 -11.39 -9.82 -16.15
N VAL A 88 -10.45 -10.66 -15.76
CA VAL A 88 -9.26 -11.00 -16.58
C VAL A 88 -9.63 -11.46 -18.01
N LEU A 89 -10.78 -12.10 -18.15
CA LEU A 89 -11.25 -12.62 -19.45
C LEU A 89 -11.82 -11.56 -20.39
N ARG A 90 -12.05 -10.35 -19.92
CA ARG A 90 -12.60 -9.24 -20.75
C ARG A 90 -11.53 -8.45 -21.51
N GLY A 91 -10.24 -8.77 -21.30
CA GLY A 91 -9.15 -8.04 -21.94
C GLY A 91 -8.65 -6.82 -21.16
N PRO A 92 -7.67 -6.07 -21.69
CA PRO A 92 -6.96 -5.02 -20.96
C PRO A 92 -7.71 -3.69 -20.86
N ASP A 93 -8.71 -3.44 -21.73
CA ASP A 93 -9.38 -2.14 -21.86
C ASP A 93 -10.51 -1.97 -20.83
N GLN A 94 -10.21 -2.26 -19.58
CA GLN A 94 -11.16 -2.14 -18.47
C GLN A 94 -10.80 -0.98 -17.56
N VAL A 95 -11.83 -0.28 -17.09
CA VAL A 95 -11.69 0.76 -16.09
C VAL A 95 -12.08 0.18 -14.71
N PRO A 96 -11.30 0.40 -13.66
CA PRO A 96 -11.64 -0.06 -12.32
C PRO A 96 -13.08 0.35 -11.94
N TRP A 97 -13.85 -0.62 -11.41
CA TRP A 97 -15.26 -0.47 -11.03
C TRP A 97 -16.16 0.15 -12.11
N ASP A 98 -15.86 -0.10 -13.39
CA ASP A 98 -16.56 0.49 -14.56
C ASP A 98 -16.57 2.04 -14.51
N GLY A 99 -15.61 2.66 -13.84
CA GLY A 99 -15.54 4.12 -13.66
C GLY A 99 -16.60 4.70 -12.71
N LYS A 100 -17.37 3.86 -12.01
CA LYS A 100 -18.45 4.30 -11.11
C LYS A 100 -17.93 4.75 -9.73
N LEU A 101 -16.77 4.22 -9.32
CA LEU A 101 -16.15 4.58 -8.06
C LEU A 101 -15.19 5.76 -8.25
N LYS A 102 -15.43 6.84 -7.51
CA LYS A 102 -14.52 8.00 -7.47
C LYS A 102 -13.64 7.89 -6.24
N TYR A 103 -12.33 8.00 -6.44
CA TYR A 103 -11.34 7.97 -5.37
C TYR A 103 -10.13 8.83 -5.75
N ASP A 104 -9.42 9.32 -4.73
CA ASP A 104 -8.14 10.02 -4.91
C ASP A 104 -6.97 9.05 -4.85
N TRP A 105 -7.04 8.07 -3.92
CA TRP A 105 -5.98 7.10 -3.69
C TRP A 105 -6.50 5.68 -3.63
N GLN A 106 -5.70 4.78 -4.15
CA GLN A 106 -5.92 3.33 -4.11
C GLN A 106 -4.76 2.68 -3.36
N LEU A 107 -5.07 1.98 -2.29
CA LEU A 107 -4.08 1.28 -1.47
C LEU A 107 -4.30 -0.22 -1.51
N TRP A 108 -3.25 -0.94 -1.90
CA TRP A 108 -3.21 -2.40 -1.89
C TRP A 108 -2.51 -2.90 -0.63
N ILE A 109 -3.15 -3.80 0.09
CA ILE A 109 -2.57 -4.45 1.27
C ILE A 109 -2.84 -5.95 1.18
N ASP A 110 -1.78 -6.74 1.07
CA ASP A 110 -1.91 -8.19 1.11
C ASP A 110 -2.25 -8.66 2.54
N SER A 111 -2.98 -9.75 2.65
CA SER A 111 -3.62 -10.21 3.90
C SER A 111 -2.65 -10.64 5.01
N ASP A 112 -1.39 -10.86 4.67
CA ASP A 112 -0.28 -11.27 5.56
C ASP A 112 0.62 -10.11 6.00
N ILE A 113 0.36 -8.89 5.51
CA ILE A 113 1.15 -7.72 5.85
C ILE A 113 0.76 -7.17 7.22
N VAL A 114 1.73 -6.99 8.09
CA VAL A 114 1.56 -6.30 9.36
C VAL A 114 2.07 -4.87 9.24
N PHE A 115 1.18 -3.92 9.47
CA PHE A 115 1.47 -2.51 9.37
C PHE A 115 0.82 -1.74 10.54
N ASP A 116 1.16 -0.48 10.68
CA ASP A 116 0.53 0.46 11.60
C ASP A 116 0.09 1.73 10.85
N THR A 117 -0.65 2.58 11.53
CA THR A 117 -1.17 3.84 10.97
C THR A 117 -0.04 4.77 10.50
N GLU A 118 1.09 4.81 11.21
CA GLU A 118 2.23 5.64 10.84
C GLU A 118 2.81 5.22 9.47
N LYS A 119 2.93 3.92 9.20
CA LYS A 119 3.43 3.43 7.90
C LYS A 119 2.56 3.87 6.72
N PHE A 120 1.24 3.93 6.91
CA PHE A 120 0.37 4.52 5.90
C PHE A 120 0.70 6.00 5.65
N TYR A 121 0.83 6.78 6.72
CA TYR A 121 1.14 8.19 6.56
C TYR A 121 2.54 8.46 6.00
N ARG A 122 3.49 7.57 6.22
CA ARG A 122 4.81 7.63 5.54
C ARG A 122 4.69 7.46 4.03
N LEU A 123 3.82 6.57 3.55
CA LEU A 123 3.54 6.47 2.11
C LEU A 123 2.91 7.75 1.55
N VAL A 124 1.95 8.32 2.27
CA VAL A 124 1.33 9.60 1.90
C VAL A 124 2.36 10.72 1.86
N TRP A 125 3.25 10.78 2.85
CA TRP A 125 4.32 11.76 2.95
C TRP A 125 5.28 11.77 1.76
N MET A 126 5.47 10.64 1.12
CA MET A 126 6.33 10.52 -0.07
C MET A 126 5.83 11.35 -1.26
N GLN A 127 4.54 11.70 -1.31
CA GLN A 127 3.90 12.49 -2.37
C GLN A 127 4.27 12.00 -3.78
N LYS A 128 4.24 10.68 -3.99
CA LYS A 128 4.52 10.04 -5.28
C LYS A 128 3.23 9.47 -5.86
N ASP A 129 3.15 9.46 -7.19
CA ASP A 129 2.03 8.83 -7.91
C ASP A 129 1.93 7.33 -7.60
N ILE A 130 3.07 6.68 -7.38
CA ILE A 130 3.18 5.29 -6.93
C ILE A 130 4.20 5.23 -5.80
N ALA A 131 3.79 4.69 -4.66
CA ALA A 131 4.65 4.46 -3.52
C ALA A 131 4.42 3.05 -2.96
N GLY A 132 5.45 2.43 -2.43
CA GLY A 132 5.39 1.11 -1.83
C GLY A 132 6.16 1.04 -0.51
N GLY A 133 5.65 0.28 0.44
CA GLY A 133 6.33 -0.03 1.70
C GLY A 133 7.17 -1.30 1.58
N TRP A 134 8.29 -1.32 2.27
CA TRP A 134 9.10 -2.53 2.45
C TRP A 134 8.65 -3.25 3.71
N TYR A 135 8.60 -4.56 3.66
CA TYR A 135 8.37 -5.41 4.81
C TYR A 135 9.36 -6.58 4.82
N CYS A 136 9.73 -7.01 6.01
CA CYS A 136 10.54 -8.20 6.22
C CYS A 136 9.62 -9.34 6.64
N THR A 137 9.79 -10.50 6.03
CA THR A 137 9.14 -11.76 6.44
C THR A 137 9.97 -12.45 7.50
#